data_76f62f9a08d2149e9477a8570fa82b99
#
_entry.id   76f62f9a08d2149e9477a8570fa82b99
#
_cell.length_a   1.000
_cell.length_b   1.000
_cell.length_c   1.000
_cell.angle_alpha   90.00
_cell.angle_beta   90.00
_cell.angle_gamma   90.00
#
_symmetry.space_group_name_H-M   'P 1'
#
loop_
_entity.id
_entity.type
_entity.pdbx_description
1 polymer ?
#
loop_
_entity_poly.entity_id
_entity_poly.type
_entity_poly.pdbx_seq_one_letter_code
_entity_poly.pdbx_strand_id
1 'polypeptide(L)'
;MVKLINGRGQLGEKLKEKFTSYKTKSDVTVYHTWKVPHLYDPKPGEEESIQQHEYIKLITFSKNNPDTKIIFISTNSDRSTFYTYYKEQAEAYLLLHHRSCVILKFPVFIGNGVIKKLKTGELKPYGVIEVITLDKVVDIISNYIEYNDKKRVFYIEGEKIEAKTLSEIFKI
;
A
#
# COMPACT_ATOMS: atom_id res chain seq x y z
N MET A 1 -6.37 -0.70 -19.83
CA MET A 1 -5.96 -2.02 -19.22
C MET A 1 -5.45 -1.75 -17.82
N VAL A 2 -5.77 -2.63 -16.84
CA VAL A 2 -5.19 -2.50 -15.48
C VAL A 2 -3.79 -3.09 -15.46
N LYS A 3 -2.82 -2.30 -15.02
CA LYS A 3 -1.43 -2.73 -14.86
C LYS A 3 -1.06 -2.75 -13.37
N LEU A 4 -0.34 -3.76 -12.97
CA LEU A 4 0.20 -3.88 -11.61
C LEU A 4 1.71 -3.70 -11.69
N ILE A 5 2.24 -2.78 -10.89
CA ILE A 5 3.67 -2.65 -10.76
C ILE A 5 4.16 -3.63 -9.70
N ASN A 6 5.03 -4.54 -10.14
CA ASN A 6 5.69 -5.55 -9.30
C ASN A 6 4.73 -6.36 -8.42
N GLY A 7 3.77 -7.05 -8.99
CA GLY A 7 2.78 -7.91 -8.32
C GLY A 7 3.38 -9.04 -7.46
N ARG A 8 4.34 -8.71 -6.60
CA ARG A 8 4.95 -9.62 -5.64
C ARG A 8 4.24 -9.55 -4.30
N GLY A 9 4.26 -10.65 -3.57
CA GLY A 9 3.63 -10.77 -2.25
C GLY A 9 2.12 -11.04 -2.34
N GLN A 10 1.53 -11.32 -1.20
CA GLN A 10 0.14 -11.80 -1.08
C GLN A 10 -0.89 -10.87 -1.73
N LEU A 11 -0.77 -9.55 -1.51
CA LEU A 11 -1.66 -8.58 -2.14
C LEU A 11 -1.47 -8.55 -3.66
N GLY A 12 -0.21 -8.54 -4.13
CA GLY A 12 0.10 -8.53 -5.55
C GLY A 12 -0.46 -9.73 -6.30
N GLU A 13 -0.41 -10.92 -5.72
CA GLU A 13 -0.98 -12.14 -6.29
C GLU A 13 -2.50 -12.04 -6.41
N LYS A 14 -3.19 -11.63 -5.35
CA LYS A 14 -4.65 -11.43 -5.35
C LYS A 14 -5.09 -10.37 -6.37
N LEU A 15 -4.39 -9.25 -6.45
CA LEU A 15 -4.67 -8.21 -7.44
C LEU A 15 -4.46 -8.73 -8.87
N LYS A 16 -3.41 -9.50 -9.10
CA LYS A 16 -3.11 -10.10 -10.39
C LYS A 16 -4.21 -11.07 -10.81
N GLU A 17 -4.65 -11.94 -9.92
CA GLU A 17 -5.77 -12.85 -10.14
C GLU A 17 -7.05 -12.07 -10.52
N LYS A 18 -7.41 -11.07 -9.72
CA LYS A 18 -8.61 -10.25 -9.95
C LYS A 18 -8.59 -9.50 -11.26
N PHE A 19 -7.44 -8.93 -11.66
CA PHE A 19 -7.35 -8.01 -12.79
C PHE A 19 -6.78 -8.60 -14.07
N THR A 20 -6.41 -9.89 -14.12
CA THR A 20 -5.86 -10.54 -15.32
C THR A 20 -6.79 -10.40 -16.54
N SER A 21 -8.10 -10.49 -16.33
CA SER A 21 -9.13 -10.37 -17.38
C SER A 21 -9.87 -9.04 -17.38
N TYR A 22 -9.49 -8.10 -16.51
CA TYR A 22 -10.21 -6.84 -16.35
C TYR A 22 -9.91 -5.87 -17.50
N LYS A 23 -10.95 -5.47 -18.21
CA LYS A 23 -10.85 -4.49 -19.31
C LYS A 23 -11.34 -3.13 -18.85
N THR A 24 -10.51 -2.11 -19.03
CA THR A 24 -10.86 -0.71 -18.73
C THR A 24 -10.88 0.13 -20.00
N LYS A 25 -11.62 1.23 -19.98
CA LYS A 25 -11.66 2.21 -21.07
C LYS A 25 -10.36 3.02 -21.17
N SER A 26 -9.66 3.21 -20.07
CA SER A 26 -8.40 3.94 -19.96
C SER A 26 -7.33 3.09 -19.29
N ASP A 27 -6.06 3.47 -19.46
CA ASP A 27 -4.96 2.82 -18.77
C ASP A 27 -4.96 3.21 -17.29
N VAL A 28 -4.97 2.19 -16.44
CA VAL A 28 -4.93 2.32 -14.99
C VAL A 28 -3.79 1.50 -14.45
N THR A 29 -3.00 2.08 -13.57
CA THR A 29 -1.93 1.38 -12.85
C THR A 29 -2.22 1.36 -11.36
N VAL A 30 -2.30 0.17 -10.79
CA VAL A 30 -2.29 -0.02 -9.34
C VAL A 30 -0.84 -0.08 -8.89
N TYR A 31 -0.39 0.99 -8.24
CA TYR A 31 0.97 1.11 -7.72
C TYR A 31 0.99 0.70 -6.25
N HIS A 32 1.33 -0.56 -5.97
CA HIS A 32 1.35 -1.10 -4.61
C HIS A 32 2.75 -1.55 -4.16
N THR A 33 3.70 -1.57 -5.07
CA THR A 33 5.07 -1.95 -4.76
C THR A 33 5.77 -0.85 -3.99
N TRP A 34 6.07 -1.17 -2.76
CA TRP A 34 6.88 -0.34 -1.89
C TRP A 34 7.58 -1.21 -0.87
N LYS A 35 8.87 -1.11 -0.74
CA LYS A 35 9.62 -1.89 0.24
C LYS A 35 9.22 -1.48 1.65
N VAL A 36 8.78 -2.45 2.41
CA VAL A 36 8.39 -2.27 3.81
C VAL A 36 9.53 -2.76 4.69
N PRO A 37 10.02 -1.96 5.66
CA PRO A 37 11.25 -2.25 6.42
C PRO A 37 11.32 -3.66 6.99
N HIS A 38 10.23 -4.14 7.59
CA HIS A 38 10.17 -5.47 8.19
C HIS A 38 10.27 -6.66 7.20
N LEU A 39 10.28 -6.40 5.90
CA LEU A 39 10.39 -7.45 4.87
C LEU A 39 11.80 -7.65 4.34
N TYR A 40 12.74 -6.74 4.62
CA TYR A 40 14.09 -6.80 4.06
C TYR A 40 15.24 -6.54 5.05
N ASP A 41 14.94 -6.37 6.34
CA ASP A 41 15.94 -6.19 7.42
C ASP A 41 17.10 -5.25 7.01
N PRO A 42 16.86 -3.92 6.87
CA PRO A 42 17.87 -2.98 6.42
C PRO A 42 19.02 -2.91 7.42
N LYS A 43 20.24 -2.76 6.92
CA LYS A 43 21.36 -2.45 7.79
C LYS A 43 21.21 -1.06 8.42
N PRO A 44 21.83 -0.80 9.57
CA PRO A 44 21.81 0.53 10.16
C PRO A 44 22.22 1.60 9.13
N GLY A 45 21.39 2.64 8.97
CA GLY A 45 21.62 3.74 8.03
C GLY A 45 21.16 3.51 6.59
N GLU A 46 20.77 2.31 6.19
CA GLU A 46 20.27 2.03 4.83
C GLU A 46 18.77 2.34 4.66
N GLU A 47 18.03 2.44 5.75
CA GLU A 47 16.57 2.56 5.72
C GLU A 47 16.10 3.79 4.93
N GLU A 48 16.71 4.94 5.17
CA GLU A 48 16.38 6.17 4.46
C GLU A 48 16.65 6.06 2.95
N SER A 49 17.82 5.58 2.56
CA SER A 49 18.19 5.46 1.14
C SER A 49 17.30 4.51 0.38
N ILE A 50 16.85 3.43 1.02
CA ILE A 50 15.89 2.47 0.44
C ILE A 50 14.55 3.14 0.22
N GLN A 51 14.03 3.88 1.20
CA GLN A 51 12.74 4.55 1.09
C GLN A 51 12.78 5.72 0.08
N GLN A 52 13.88 6.46 0.05
CA GLN A 52 14.12 7.47 -0.98
C GLN A 52 14.15 6.86 -2.38
N HIS A 53 14.74 5.70 -2.55
CA HIS A 53 14.77 5.00 -3.83
C HIS A 53 13.36 4.57 -4.29
N GLU A 54 12.50 4.09 -3.38
CA GLU A 54 11.11 3.79 -3.71
C GLU A 54 10.33 5.05 -4.14
N TYR A 55 10.56 6.18 -3.48
CA TYR A 55 10.00 7.47 -3.87
C TYR A 55 10.45 7.89 -5.28
N ILE A 56 11.75 7.81 -5.58
CA ILE A 56 12.30 8.15 -6.90
C ILE A 56 11.70 7.24 -7.98
N LYS A 57 11.53 5.95 -7.71
CA LYS A 57 10.87 5.03 -8.65
C LYS A 57 9.46 5.47 -9.01
N LEU A 58 8.66 5.87 -8.02
CA LEU A 58 7.30 6.35 -8.27
C LEU A 58 7.31 7.62 -9.12
N ILE A 59 8.17 8.60 -8.80
CA ILE A 59 8.29 9.84 -9.58
C ILE A 59 8.66 9.53 -11.03
N THR A 60 9.65 8.68 -11.23
CA THR A 60 10.10 8.27 -12.57
C THR A 60 8.97 7.59 -13.34
N PHE A 61 8.25 6.68 -12.69
CA PHE A 61 7.09 6.04 -13.29
C PHE A 61 6.01 7.06 -13.68
N SER A 62 5.67 7.98 -12.78
CA SER A 62 4.68 9.02 -13.02
C SER A 62 5.06 9.91 -14.21
N LYS A 63 6.32 10.34 -14.30
CA LYS A 63 6.82 11.17 -15.43
C LYS A 63 6.78 10.44 -16.76
N ASN A 64 7.09 9.15 -16.77
CA ASN A 64 7.11 8.33 -17.99
C ASN A 64 5.70 7.89 -18.44
N ASN A 65 4.68 8.04 -17.59
CA ASN A 65 3.30 7.62 -17.86
C ASN A 65 2.30 8.73 -17.48
N PRO A 66 2.40 9.93 -18.05
CA PRO A 66 1.65 11.12 -17.60
C PRO A 66 0.12 10.99 -17.77
N ASP A 67 -0.33 10.18 -18.73
CA ASP A 67 -1.75 10.00 -19.05
C ASP A 67 -2.38 8.76 -18.37
N THR A 68 -1.59 7.93 -17.72
CA THR A 68 -2.08 6.74 -17.00
C THR A 68 -2.65 7.17 -15.66
N LYS A 69 -3.86 6.73 -15.34
CA LYS A 69 -4.40 6.88 -13.98
C LYS A 69 -3.59 6.03 -12.99
N ILE A 70 -3.11 6.63 -11.92
CA ILE A 70 -2.39 5.92 -10.86
C ILE A 70 -3.31 5.73 -9.65
N ILE A 71 -3.50 4.48 -9.23
CA ILE A 71 -4.06 4.14 -7.92
C ILE A 71 -2.89 3.80 -7.01
N PHE A 72 -2.56 4.70 -6.10
CA PHE A 72 -1.43 4.53 -5.19
C PHE A 72 -1.87 3.93 -3.86
N ILE A 73 -1.31 2.79 -3.52
CA ILE A 73 -1.56 2.11 -2.24
C ILE A 73 -0.65 2.69 -1.18
N SER A 74 -1.23 3.48 -0.30
CA SER A 74 -0.52 4.14 0.79
C SER A 74 -0.94 3.62 2.17
N THR A 75 -0.47 4.25 3.20
CA THR A 75 -0.71 3.86 4.59
C THR A 75 -1.37 5.00 5.37
N ASN A 76 -2.24 4.66 6.31
CA ASN A 76 -2.79 5.62 7.28
C ASN A 76 -1.95 5.67 8.59
N SER A 77 -0.77 5.04 8.61
CA SER A 77 0.10 5.05 9.77
C SER A 77 0.57 6.46 10.11
N ASP A 78 0.46 6.82 11.38
CA ASP A 78 0.94 8.08 11.97
C ASP A 78 2.36 7.97 12.54
N ARG A 79 3.02 6.82 12.38
CA ARG A 79 4.37 6.59 12.88
C ARG A 79 5.37 7.46 12.13
N SER A 80 6.23 8.14 12.87
CA SER A 80 7.35 8.92 12.31
C SER A 80 8.49 7.98 11.91
N THR A 81 8.45 7.50 10.66
CA THR A 81 9.47 6.63 10.06
C THR A 81 9.84 7.13 8.66
N PHE A 82 11.01 6.73 8.13
CA PHE A 82 11.36 7.03 6.73
C PHE A 82 10.34 6.45 5.74
N TYR A 83 9.76 5.31 6.06
CA TYR A 83 8.70 4.69 5.26
C TYR A 83 7.47 5.60 5.13
N THR A 84 6.93 6.10 6.25
CA THR A 84 5.76 6.99 6.23
C THR A 84 6.10 8.33 5.60
N TYR A 85 7.24 8.91 5.93
CA TYR A 85 7.71 10.17 5.37
C TYR A 85 7.76 10.13 3.83
N TYR A 86 8.47 9.15 3.25
CA TYR A 86 8.60 9.08 1.80
C TYR A 86 7.31 8.68 1.09
N LYS A 87 6.42 7.94 1.74
CA LYS A 87 5.07 7.72 1.22
C LYS A 87 4.24 9.01 1.16
N GLU A 88 4.30 9.83 2.20
CA GLU A 88 3.64 11.14 2.21
C GLU A 88 4.22 12.09 1.15
N GLN A 89 5.53 12.09 0.95
CA GLN A 89 6.15 12.83 -0.15
C GLN A 89 5.67 12.34 -1.53
N ALA A 90 5.49 11.04 -1.69
CA ALA A 90 4.95 10.44 -2.90
C ALA A 90 3.49 10.84 -3.14
N GLU A 91 2.66 10.84 -2.11
CA GLU A 91 1.28 11.33 -2.15
C GLU A 91 1.22 12.79 -2.61
N ALA A 92 2.00 13.66 -1.96
CA ALA A 92 2.09 15.07 -2.31
C ALA A 92 2.54 15.28 -3.76
N TYR A 93 3.57 14.54 -4.19
CA TYR A 93 4.04 14.61 -5.58
C TYR A 93 2.95 14.24 -6.58
N LEU A 94 2.25 13.12 -6.37
CA LEU A 94 1.18 12.69 -7.27
C LEU A 94 0.04 13.71 -7.33
N LEU A 95 -0.37 14.25 -6.18
CA LEU A 95 -1.44 15.26 -6.11
C LEU A 95 -1.07 16.57 -6.83
N LEU A 96 0.19 16.98 -6.76
CA LEU A 96 0.66 18.23 -7.35
C LEU A 96 0.98 18.08 -8.84
N HIS A 97 1.59 16.97 -9.23
CA HIS A 97 2.25 16.85 -10.55
C HIS A 97 1.66 15.79 -11.47
N HIS A 98 0.97 14.77 -10.96
CA HIS A 98 0.36 13.74 -11.81
C HIS A 98 -1.07 14.13 -12.21
N ARG A 99 -1.44 13.83 -13.46
CA ARG A 99 -2.72 14.27 -14.05
C ARG A 99 -3.94 13.63 -13.40
N SER A 100 -3.87 12.34 -13.12
CA SER A 100 -4.97 11.55 -12.56
C SER A 100 -4.45 10.52 -11.55
N CYS A 101 -4.80 10.71 -10.28
CA CYS A 101 -4.41 9.78 -9.24
C CYS A 101 -5.49 9.60 -8.17
N VAL A 102 -5.58 8.39 -7.66
CA VAL A 102 -6.34 8.05 -6.46
C VAL A 102 -5.36 7.49 -5.44
N ILE A 103 -5.33 8.07 -4.27
CA ILE A 103 -4.49 7.63 -3.16
C ILE A 103 -5.38 6.93 -2.14
N LEU A 104 -5.12 5.66 -1.89
CA LEU A 104 -5.83 4.85 -0.92
C LEU A 104 -4.93 4.60 0.29
N LYS A 105 -5.28 5.21 1.41
CA LYS A 105 -4.54 5.07 2.68
C LYS A 105 -5.18 3.97 3.50
N PHE A 106 -4.51 2.84 3.59
CA PHE A 106 -5.01 1.65 4.26
C PHE A 106 -4.45 1.48 5.67
N PRO A 107 -5.24 0.86 6.57
CA PRO A 107 -4.74 0.34 7.84
C PRO A 107 -3.85 -0.89 7.63
N VAL A 108 -3.49 -1.56 8.69
CA VAL A 108 -2.62 -2.74 8.66
C VAL A 108 -3.29 -3.90 7.92
N PHE A 109 -2.63 -4.46 6.92
CA PHE A 109 -3.11 -5.65 6.21
C PHE A 109 -2.95 -6.91 7.07
N ILE A 110 -4.03 -7.68 7.20
CA ILE A 110 -3.95 -9.02 7.79
C ILE A 110 -3.31 -9.97 6.78
N GLY A 111 -2.07 -10.38 7.06
CA GLY A 111 -1.29 -11.27 6.21
C GLY A 111 0.03 -11.64 6.87
N ASN A 112 0.92 -12.27 6.12
CA ASN A 112 2.22 -12.73 6.63
C ASN A 112 3.05 -11.62 7.27
N GLY A 113 2.92 -10.38 6.80
CA GLY A 113 3.64 -9.24 7.36
C GLY A 113 3.22 -8.94 8.80
N VAL A 114 1.93 -8.96 9.14
CA VAL A 114 1.43 -8.75 10.51
C VAL A 114 1.84 -9.90 11.43
N ILE A 115 1.78 -11.12 10.91
CA ILE A 115 2.22 -12.31 11.66
C ILE A 115 3.72 -12.20 11.99
N LYS A 116 4.55 -11.80 11.02
CA LYS A 116 5.99 -11.57 11.25
C LYS A 116 6.20 -10.50 12.32
N LYS A 117 5.51 -9.37 12.24
CA LYS A 117 5.63 -8.27 13.22
C LYS A 117 5.25 -8.67 14.64
N LEU A 118 4.22 -9.50 14.78
CA LEU A 118 3.84 -10.06 16.09
C LEU A 118 4.94 -11.00 16.62
N LYS A 119 5.49 -11.86 15.77
CA LYS A 119 6.57 -12.79 16.14
C LYS A 119 7.87 -12.10 16.53
N THR A 120 8.22 -11.01 15.85
CA THR A 120 9.45 -10.24 16.12
C THR A 120 9.28 -9.21 17.24
N GLY A 121 8.06 -9.01 17.76
CA GLY A 121 7.78 -8.00 18.78
C GLY A 121 7.73 -6.55 18.26
N GLU A 122 7.81 -6.35 16.95
CA GLU A 122 7.60 -5.03 16.34
C GLU A 122 6.16 -4.53 16.53
N LEU A 123 5.20 -5.45 16.49
CA LEU A 123 3.83 -5.21 16.87
C LEU A 123 3.62 -5.86 18.24
N LYS A 124 3.37 -5.02 19.24
CA LYS A 124 3.14 -5.52 20.60
C LYS A 124 1.78 -6.21 20.67
N PRO A 125 1.67 -7.33 21.39
CA PRO A 125 0.43 -8.10 21.53
C PRO A 125 -0.56 -7.45 22.52
N TYR A 126 -0.59 -6.14 22.59
CA TYR A 126 -1.53 -5.38 23.44
C TYR A 126 -1.94 -4.06 22.77
N GLY A 127 -3.10 -3.55 23.17
CA GLY A 127 -3.72 -2.38 22.59
C GLY A 127 -4.63 -2.72 21.40
N VAL A 128 -5.29 -1.70 20.89
CA VAL A 128 -6.20 -1.80 19.73
C VAL A 128 -5.43 -1.44 18.48
N ILE A 129 -5.59 -2.26 17.46
CA ILE A 129 -5.06 -1.99 16.12
C ILE A 129 -6.19 -2.01 15.10
N GLU A 130 -6.04 -1.20 14.08
CA GLU A 130 -6.95 -1.18 12.95
C GLU A 130 -6.39 -2.03 11.82
N VAL A 131 -7.18 -3.00 11.37
CA VAL A 131 -6.75 -4.02 10.40
C VAL A 131 -7.75 -4.19 9.27
N ILE A 132 -7.28 -4.69 8.14
CA ILE A 132 -8.12 -5.02 6.99
C ILE A 132 -7.62 -6.31 6.31
N THR A 133 -8.55 -7.13 5.84
CA THR A 133 -8.21 -8.35 5.09
C THR A 133 -7.78 -8.03 3.67
N LEU A 134 -6.91 -8.86 3.08
CA LEU A 134 -6.43 -8.66 1.72
C LEU A 134 -7.57 -8.74 0.68
N ASP A 135 -8.59 -9.58 0.90
CA ASP A 135 -9.74 -9.67 0.00
C ASP A 135 -10.52 -8.35 -0.02
N LYS A 136 -10.77 -7.77 1.15
CA LYS A 136 -11.44 -6.47 1.26
C LYS A 136 -10.62 -5.34 0.62
N VAL A 137 -9.28 -5.38 0.73
CA VAL A 137 -8.38 -4.45 0.03
C VAL A 137 -8.55 -4.55 -1.48
N VAL A 138 -8.57 -5.76 -2.04
CA VAL A 138 -8.76 -6.00 -3.48
C VAL A 138 -10.12 -5.48 -3.96
N ASP A 139 -11.19 -5.73 -3.19
CA ASP A 139 -12.53 -5.24 -3.53
C ASP A 139 -12.61 -3.71 -3.51
N ILE A 140 -11.99 -3.08 -2.50
CA ILE A 140 -11.91 -1.61 -2.44
C ILE A 140 -11.15 -1.05 -3.64
N ILE A 141 -9.97 -1.59 -3.97
CA ILE A 141 -9.19 -1.15 -5.14
C ILE A 141 -10.03 -1.29 -6.41
N SER A 142 -10.79 -2.39 -6.55
CA SER A 142 -11.67 -2.62 -7.70
C SER A 142 -12.70 -1.51 -7.90
N ASN A 143 -13.27 -0.99 -6.81
CA ASN A 143 -14.25 0.10 -6.86
C ASN A 143 -13.66 1.42 -7.40
N TYR A 144 -12.34 1.60 -7.28
CA TYR A 144 -11.67 2.82 -7.73
C TYR A 144 -11.05 2.73 -9.13
N ILE A 145 -11.09 1.55 -9.78
CA ILE A 145 -10.58 1.39 -11.15
C ILE A 145 -11.29 2.34 -12.12
N GLU A 146 -12.63 2.40 -12.07
CA GLU A 146 -13.46 3.24 -12.93
C GLU A 146 -13.81 4.61 -12.29
N TYR A 147 -13.22 4.94 -11.14
CA TYR A 147 -13.46 6.21 -10.47
C TYR A 147 -12.94 7.38 -11.29
N ASN A 148 -13.81 8.37 -11.56
CA ASN A 148 -13.56 9.38 -12.59
C ASN A 148 -12.97 10.71 -12.08
N ASP A 149 -12.93 10.95 -10.78
CA ASP A 149 -12.28 12.17 -10.24
C ASP A 149 -10.79 12.14 -10.55
N LYS A 150 -10.27 13.32 -10.95
CA LYS A 150 -8.88 13.41 -11.40
C LYS A 150 -7.86 13.18 -10.29
N LYS A 151 -8.15 13.67 -9.09
CA LYS A 151 -7.23 13.59 -7.93
C LYS A 151 -8.03 13.48 -6.64
N ARG A 152 -7.80 12.41 -5.87
CA ARG A 152 -8.47 12.17 -4.59
C ARG A 152 -7.62 11.34 -3.63
N VAL A 153 -7.81 11.62 -2.35
CA VAL A 153 -7.25 10.83 -1.24
C VAL A 153 -8.40 10.24 -0.45
N PHE A 154 -8.33 8.94 -0.19
CA PHE A 154 -9.31 8.23 0.64
C PHE A 154 -8.61 7.53 1.79
N TYR A 155 -9.10 7.78 2.99
CA TYR A 155 -8.73 7.05 4.19
C TYR A 155 -9.66 5.86 4.32
N ILE A 156 -9.09 4.67 4.23
CA ILE A 156 -9.85 3.43 4.29
C ILE A 156 -9.94 2.97 5.73
N GLU A 157 -11.15 2.81 6.22
CA GLU A 157 -11.42 2.29 7.55
C GLU A 157 -11.28 0.77 7.57
N GLY A 158 -10.63 0.27 8.61
CA GLY A 158 -10.52 -1.15 8.90
C GLY A 158 -11.37 -1.57 10.11
N GLU A 159 -11.14 -2.76 10.57
CA GLU A 159 -11.72 -3.26 11.82
C GLU A 159 -10.75 -3.00 12.98
N LYS A 160 -11.27 -2.43 14.06
CA LYS A 160 -10.51 -2.22 15.29
C LYS A 160 -10.59 -3.49 16.12
N ILE A 161 -9.46 -4.14 16.32
CA ILE A 161 -9.36 -5.37 17.13
C ILE A 161 -8.25 -5.25 18.19
N GLU A 162 -8.38 -5.99 19.25
CA GLU A 162 -7.30 -6.12 20.23
C GLU A 162 -6.13 -6.91 19.61
N ALA A 163 -4.90 -6.41 19.75
CA ALA A 163 -3.71 -7.08 19.24
C ALA A 163 -3.53 -8.48 19.83
N LYS A 164 -3.99 -8.69 21.08
CA LYS A 164 -4.03 -9.99 21.73
C LYS A 164 -4.88 -11.00 20.95
N THR A 165 -6.02 -10.58 20.42
CA THR A 165 -6.91 -11.43 19.61
C THR A 165 -6.21 -11.94 18.36
N LEU A 166 -5.42 -11.09 17.69
CA LEU A 166 -4.60 -11.54 16.54
C LEU A 166 -3.55 -12.59 16.97
N SER A 167 -2.89 -12.37 18.10
CA SER A 167 -1.91 -13.34 18.62
C SER A 167 -2.56 -14.69 18.92
N GLU A 168 -3.76 -14.69 19.46
CA GLU A 168 -4.53 -15.92 19.74
C GLU A 168 -4.96 -16.63 18.44
N ILE A 169 -5.48 -15.89 17.46
CA ILE A 169 -5.89 -16.42 16.14
C ILE A 169 -4.71 -17.08 15.43
N PHE A 170 -3.54 -16.45 15.45
CA PHE A 170 -2.35 -16.94 14.76
C PHE A 170 -1.48 -17.85 15.63
N LYS A 171 -1.90 -18.15 16.86
CA LYS A 171 -1.18 -19.02 17.84
C LYS A 171 0.27 -18.58 18.07
N ILE A 172 0.46 -17.30 18.31
CA ILE A 172 1.76 -16.67 18.54
C ILE A 172 1.91 -16.32 20.02
#